data_ba8362358fd6eca1097e6ddefe67a8f3
#
_entry.id   ba8362358fd6eca1097e6ddefe67a8f3
#
_cell.length_a   1.000
_cell.length_b   1.000
_cell.length_c   1.000
_cell.angle_alpha   90.00
_cell.angle_beta   90.00
_cell.angle_gamma   90.00
#
_symmetry.space_group_name_H-M   'P 1'
#
loop_
_entity.id
_entity.type
_entity.pdbx_description
1 polymer ?
#
loop_
_entity_poly.entity_id
_entity_poly.type
_entity_poly.pdbx_seq_one_letter_code
_entity_poly.pdbx_strand_id
1 'polypeptide(L)'
;MKVLSWDVGIKNLSYCMINIGDDWKIEKWDIINLIKDDEYKCHMCSRKPYFSANNILYCKIHSKKYSFNPINIIDYFTSCEKETCCYVGKNKCNKNAKYKYSDYFYCSAHRKSIYNQYLTLNKMNKLSKKKNCMNSSIDVIRLKLINSLDNIPELLKANIVLIENQPSLKNPRMKAISSTIYDYFLIRGIVDKKINNSNINLVKYMCPSNKLKLV
;
A
#
# COMPACT_ATOMS: atom_id res chain seq x y z
N MET A 1 -24.41 25.79 1.68
CA MET A 1 -23.66 25.00 2.70
C MET A 1 -23.26 23.67 2.10
N LYS A 2 -21.98 23.23 2.23
CA LYS A 2 -21.52 21.97 1.65
C LYS A 2 -21.39 20.90 2.72
N VAL A 3 -21.97 19.74 2.47
CA VAL A 3 -21.93 18.57 3.35
C VAL A 3 -21.24 17.42 2.62
N LEU A 4 -20.20 16.86 3.23
CA LEU A 4 -19.48 15.67 2.75
C LEU A 4 -19.86 14.48 3.61
N SER A 5 -20.42 13.44 3.00
CA SER A 5 -20.77 12.20 3.68
C SER A 5 -19.92 11.02 3.23
N TRP A 6 -19.55 10.14 4.18
CA TRP A 6 -18.75 8.96 3.96
C TRP A 6 -19.51 7.69 4.31
N ASP A 7 -19.55 6.77 3.36
CA ASP A 7 -19.96 5.37 3.58
C ASP A 7 -18.70 4.51 3.66
N VAL A 8 -18.42 3.96 4.83
CA VAL A 8 -17.10 3.42 5.16
C VAL A 8 -16.94 2.01 4.66
N GLY A 9 -15.99 1.82 3.75
CA GLY A 9 -15.58 0.54 3.18
C GLY A 9 -14.08 0.50 2.87
N ILE A 10 -13.46 -0.68 2.84
CA ILE A 10 -12.05 -0.81 2.47
C ILE A 10 -11.90 -0.92 0.94
N LYS A 11 -12.74 -1.72 0.31
CA LYS A 11 -12.75 -1.88 -1.15
C LYS A 11 -13.60 -0.83 -1.85
N ASN A 12 -14.70 -0.45 -1.22
CA ASN A 12 -15.66 0.51 -1.74
C ASN A 12 -15.85 1.59 -0.66
N LEU A 13 -14.84 2.41 -0.45
CA LEU A 13 -14.97 3.60 0.39
C LEU A 13 -15.61 4.69 -0.46
N SER A 14 -16.90 4.94 -0.26
CA SER A 14 -17.62 5.92 -1.05
C SER A 14 -17.83 7.22 -0.29
N TYR A 15 -17.86 8.31 -1.04
CA TYR A 15 -18.19 9.62 -0.51
C TYR A 15 -19.11 10.39 -1.46
N CYS A 16 -19.88 11.30 -0.87
CA CYS A 16 -20.74 12.20 -1.60
C CYS A 16 -20.64 13.60 -0.99
N MET A 17 -20.35 14.61 -1.82
CA MET A 17 -20.37 16.01 -1.43
C MET A 17 -21.59 16.69 -2.06
N ILE A 18 -22.45 17.22 -1.20
CA ILE A 18 -23.69 17.87 -1.56
C ILE A 18 -23.62 19.34 -1.18
N ASN A 19 -23.98 20.21 -2.10
CA ASN A 19 -24.23 21.61 -1.79
C ASN A 19 -25.72 21.80 -1.49
N ILE A 20 -26.02 22.32 -0.31
CA ILE A 20 -27.36 22.62 0.18
C ILE A 20 -27.55 24.14 0.12
N GLY A 21 -28.32 24.58 -0.86
CA GLY A 21 -28.81 25.96 -1.07
C GLY A 21 -30.35 25.94 -1.10
N ASP A 22 -30.92 26.79 -1.91
CA ASP A 22 -32.37 26.77 -2.19
C ASP A 22 -32.74 25.44 -2.85
N ASP A 23 -31.89 24.99 -3.81
CA ASP A 23 -31.88 23.62 -4.33
C ASP A 23 -30.62 22.90 -3.89
N TRP A 24 -30.75 21.61 -3.59
CA TRP A 24 -29.58 20.78 -3.28
C TRP A 24 -28.97 20.17 -4.55
N LYS A 25 -27.63 20.13 -4.61
CA LYS A 25 -26.90 19.61 -5.77
C LYS A 25 -25.75 18.72 -5.32
N ILE A 26 -25.63 17.54 -5.94
CA ILE A 26 -24.44 16.70 -5.80
C ILE A 26 -23.30 17.37 -6.57
N GLU A 27 -22.24 17.76 -5.87
CA GLU A 27 -21.03 18.32 -6.48
C GLU A 27 -20.01 17.24 -6.83
N LYS A 28 -19.89 16.22 -5.98
CA LYS A 28 -18.94 15.13 -6.20
C LYS A 28 -19.45 13.84 -5.56
N TRP A 29 -19.35 12.75 -6.29
CA TRP A 29 -19.65 11.41 -5.80
C TRP A 29 -18.65 10.44 -6.43
N ASP A 30 -17.90 9.69 -5.58
CA ASP A 30 -16.88 8.75 -6.07
C ASP A 30 -16.61 7.64 -5.06
N ILE A 31 -15.81 6.66 -5.48
CA ILE A 31 -15.43 5.48 -4.69
C ILE A 31 -13.91 5.33 -4.69
N ILE A 32 -13.32 5.24 -3.50
CA ILE A 32 -11.91 4.97 -3.29
C ILE A 32 -11.71 3.48 -2.97
N ASN A 33 -10.85 2.80 -3.73
CA ASN A 33 -10.49 1.41 -3.48
C ASN A 33 -9.11 1.33 -2.81
N LEU A 34 -9.09 1.15 -1.49
CA LEU A 34 -7.86 1.14 -0.67
C LEU A 34 -7.01 -0.14 -0.84
N ILE A 35 -7.54 -1.16 -1.51
CA ILE A 35 -6.84 -2.42 -1.80
C ILE A 35 -6.57 -2.62 -3.29
N LYS A 36 -6.94 -1.65 -4.14
CA LYS A 36 -6.58 -1.69 -5.54
C LYS A 36 -5.05 -1.65 -5.62
N ASP A 37 -4.46 -2.75 -6.07
CA ASP A 37 -3.03 -2.74 -6.40
C ASP A 37 -2.85 -1.85 -7.64
N ASP A 38 -1.70 -1.17 -7.72
CA ASP A 38 -1.27 -0.53 -8.96
C ASP A 38 -1.42 -1.54 -10.09
N GLU A 39 -1.89 -1.09 -11.24
CA GLU A 39 -2.10 -1.97 -12.40
C GLU A 39 -0.74 -2.39 -12.98
N TYR A 40 -0.08 -3.30 -12.29
CA TYR A 40 1.14 -3.89 -12.80
C TYR A 40 0.85 -4.66 -14.08
N LYS A 41 1.64 -4.38 -15.11
CA LYS A 41 1.57 -5.03 -16.42
C LYS A 41 2.77 -5.94 -16.62
N CYS A 42 2.60 -6.95 -17.44
CA CYS A 42 3.69 -7.77 -17.90
C CYS A 42 4.72 -6.91 -18.63
N HIS A 43 6.01 -7.13 -18.38
CA HIS A 43 7.10 -6.42 -19.04
C HIS A 43 7.04 -6.48 -20.56
N MET A 44 6.54 -7.58 -21.12
CA MET A 44 6.51 -7.82 -22.56
C MET A 44 5.15 -7.53 -23.22
N CYS A 45 4.08 -7.24 -22.44
CA CYS A 45 2.75 -6.92 -22.98
C CYS A 45 1.86 -6.29 -21.91
N SER A 46 0.69 -5.79 -22.30
CA SER A 46 -0.29 -5.15 -21.40
C SER A 46 -1.06 -6.13 -20.49
N ARG A 47 -0.83 -7.45 -20.57
CA ARG A 47 -1.56 -8.45 -19.77
C ARG A 47 -1.14 -8.40 -18.31
N LYS A 48 -2.07 -8.80 -17.43
CA LYS A 48 -1.83 -8.95 -16.02
C LYS A 48 -0.68 -9.93 -15.72
N PRO A 49 0.29 -9.56 -14.86
CA PRO A 49 1.35 -10.47 -14.46
C PRO A 49 0.86 -11.52 -13.45
N TYR A 50 1.48 -12.68 -13.49
CA TYR A 50 1.27 -13.79 -12.56
C TYR A 50 2.58 -14.30 -11.96
N PHE A 51 3.70 -13.89 -12.50
CA PHE A 51 5.04 -14.33 -12.14
C PHE A 51 5.99 -13.15 -12.10
N SER A 52 7.08 -13.30 -11.35
CA SER A 52 8.20 -12.37 -11.34
C SER A 52 9.54 -13.13 -11.33
N ALA A 53 10.53 -12.55 -11.98
CA ALA A 53 11.92 -12.94 -11.87
C ALA A 53 12.77 -11.69 -11.97
N ASN A 54 13.78 -11.55 -11.11
CA ASN A 54 14.64 -10.36 -11.01
C ASN A 54 13.84 -9.05 -10.96
N ASN A 55 12.77 -9.01 -10.16
CA ASN A 55 11.83 -7.88 -10.02
C ASN A 55 11.06 -7.50 -11.31
N ILE A 56 11.20 -8.28 -12.38
CA ILE A 56 10.48 -8.09 -13.63
C ILE A 56 9.22 -8.95 -13.62
N LEU A 57 8.11 -8.38 -14.08
CA LEU A 57 6.79 -9.00 -14.04
C LEU A 57 6.42 -9.68 -15.36
N TYR A 58 5.92 -10.91 -15.30
CA TYR A 58 5.57 -11.72 -16.46
C TYR A 58 4.13 -12.25 -16.36
N CYS A 59 3.41 -12.25 -17.49
CA CYS A 59 2.14 -12.96 -17.64
C CYS A 59 2.38 -14.46 -17.80
N LYS A 60 1.32 -15.27 -17.77
CA LYS A 60 1.39 -16.74 -17.92
C LYS A 60 2.08 -17.18 -19.23
N ILE A 61 1.97 -16.41 -20.31
CA ILE A 61 2.58 -16.74 -21.60
C ILE A 61 4.06 -16.39 -21.58
N HIS A 62 4.41 -15.17 -21.19
CA HIS A 62 5.78 -14.70 -21.23
C HIS A 62 6.66 -15.31 -20.11
N SER A 63 6.07 -15.78 -19.01
CA SER A 63 6.82 -16.54 -18.00
C SER A 63 7.40 -17.86 -18.57
N LYS A 64 6.74 -18.47 -19.58
CA LYS A 64 7.25 -19.68 -20.24
C LYS A 64 8.43 -19.42 -21.18
N LYS A 65 8.60 -18.17 -21.62
CA LYS A 65 9.72 -17.75 -22.49
C LYS A 65 10.95 -17.31 -21.69
N TYR A 66 10.80 -17.16 -20.36
CA TYR A 66 11.90 -16.79 -19.51
C TYR A 66 12.80 -17.99 -19.25
N SER A 67 14.08 -17.85 -19.56
CA SER A 67 15.13 -18.82 -19.24
C SER A 67 16.12 -18.17 -18.26
N PHE A 68 16.52 -18.91 -17.26
CA PHE A 68 17.54 -18.52 -16.31
C PHE A 68 18.58 -19.62 -16.19
N ASN A 69 19.77 -19.34 -16.67
CA ASN A 69 20.93 -20.21 -16.52
C ASN A 69 21.79 -19.65 -15.39
N PRO A 70 21.78 -20.26 -14.20
CA PRO A 70 22.54 -19.76 -13.07
C PRO A 70 24.03 -19.89 -13.32
N ILE A 71 24.77 -18.85 -13.00
CA ILE A 71 26.23 -18.91 -12.94
C ILE A 71 26.60 -19.88 -11.82
N ASN A 72 27.61 -20.72 -12.02
CA ASN A 72 28.06 -21.63 -10.96
C ASN A 72 28.52 -20.83 -9.74
N ILE A 73 28.30 -21.37 -8.54
CA ILE A 73 28.71 -20.71 -7.29
C ILE A 73 30.22 -20.45 -7.25
N ILE A 74 31.03 -21.28 -7.91
CA ILE A 74 32.48 -21.12 -7.98
C ILE A 74 32.83 -19.88 -8.81
N ASP A 75 32.16 -19.69 -9.92
CA ASP A 75 32.39 -18.59 -10.86
C ASP A 75 31.72 -17.27 -10.41
N TYR A 76 30.74 -17.38 -9.50
CA TYR A 76 30.01 -16.23 -8.95
C TYR A 76 30.84 -15.47 -7.92
N PHE A 77 31.82 -16.12 -7.26
CA PHE A 77 32.68 -15.54 -6.23
C PHE A 77 34.14 -15.78 -6.56
N THR A 78 34.97 -14.78 -6.29
CA THR A 78 36.42 -14.90 -6.31
C THR A 78 36.95 -15.18 -4.90
N SER A 79 38.10 -15.80 -4.76
CA SER A 79 38.80 -15.97 -3.46
C SER A 79 39.35 -14.64 -2.95
N CYS A 80 39.35 -14.45 -1.65
CA CYS A 80 39.99 -13.32 -0.99
C CYS A 80 40.65 -13.75 0.33
N GLU A 81 41.60 -12.97 0.80
CA GLU A 81 42.31 -13.18 2.06
C GLU A 81 42.30 -11.88 2.88
N LYS A 82 42.43 -12.04 4.21
CA LYS A 82 42.61 -10.92 5.18
C LYS A 82 41.41 -9.95 5.31
N GLU A 83 40.24 -10.33 4.87
CA GLU A 83 39.02 -9.49 4.96
C GLU A 83 38.04 -10.03 5.99
N THR A 84 37.17 -9.17 6.51
CA THR A 84 36.10 -9.56 7.42
C THR A 84 34.77 -9.67 6.64
N CYS A 85 33.95 -10.68 6.97
CA CYS A 85 32.68 -10.86 6.35
C CYS A 85 31.74 -9.68 6.60
N CYS A 86 31.30 -9.02 5.54
CA CYS A 86 30.45 -7.82 5.60
C CYS A 86 28.94 -8.13 5.70
N TYR A 87 28.54 -9.42 5.80
CA TYR A 87 27.13 -9.78 5.90
C TYR A 87 26.51 -9.26 7.21
N VAL A 88 25.38 -8.56 7.07
CA VAL A 88 24.58 -8.05 8.17
C VAL A 88 23.24 -8.74 8.15
N GLY A 89 22.99 -9.60 9.14
CA GLY A 89 21.67 -10.20 9.42
C GLY A 89 21.07 -9.53 10.66
N LYS A 90 20.59 -10.35 11.63
CA LYS A 90 20.20 -9.83 12.95
C LYS A 90 21.41 -9.19 13.67
N ASN A 91 22.59 -9.76 13.47
CA ASN A 91 23.88 -9.27 13.98
C ASN A 91 24.90 -9.22 12.83
N LYS A 92 25.90 -8.33 12.95
CA LYS A 92 27.04 -8.24 12.02
C LYS A 92 27.90 -9.50 12.13
N CYS A 93 28.30 -10.07 11.00
CA CYS A 93 29.21 -11.21 10.97
C CYS A 93 30.66 -10.75 11.08
N ASN A 94 31.39 -11.25 12.09
CA ASN A 94 32.79 -10.91 12.31
C ASN A 94 33.78 -12.06 11.93
N LYS A 95 33.29 -13.06 11.13
CA LYS A 95 34.14 -14.17 10.67
C LYS A 95 35.06 -13.73 9.54
N ASN A 96 36.22 -14.35 9.41
CA ASN A 96 37.11 -14.15 8.28
C ASN A 96 36.38 -14.47 6.97
N ALA A 97 36.41 -13.57 6.01
CA ALA A 97 35.93 -13.79 4.66
C ALA A 97 36.95 -14.61 3.87
N LYS A 98 36.46 -15.45 2.98
CA LYS A 98 37.23 -16.25 2.04
C LYS A 98 36.80 -16.01 0.59
N TYR A 99 35.74 -15.27 0.39
CA TYR A 99 35.12 -15.06 -0.92
C TYR A 99 34.73 -13.60 -1.10
N LYS A 100 34.95 -13.09 -2.30
CA LYS A 100 34.53 -11.75 -2.72
C LYS A 100 33.50 -11.84 -3.85
N TYR A 101 32.51 -10.95 -3.79
CA TYR A 101 31.55 -10.70 -4.85
C TYR A 101 31.36 -9.17 -4.97
N SER A 102 31.70 -8.61 -6.13
CA SER A 102 31.79 -7.15 -6.31
C SER A 102 32.72 -6.55 -5.21
N ASP A 103 32.26 -5.57 -4.47
CA ASP A 103 33.00 -4.92 -3.39
C ASP A 103 32.74 -5.52 -2.00
N TYR A 104 32.05 -6.66 -1.94
CA TYR A 104 31.64 -7.28 -0.68
C TYR A 104 32.39 -8.60 -0.42
N PHE A 105 32.67 -8.84 0.87
CA PHE A 105 33.43 -9.99 1.34
C PHE A 105 32.57 -10.93 2.19
N TYR A 106 32.68 -12.24 1.97
CA TYR A 106 31.81 -13.21 2.61
C TYR A 106 32.57 -14.42 3.16
N CYS A 107 32.19 -14.89 4.35
CA CYS A 107 32.61 -16.19 4.85
C CYS A 107 31.90 -17.34 4.14
N SER A 108 32.36 -18.58 4.29
CA SER A 108 31.81 -19.76 3.60
C SER A 108 30.30 -19.97 3.81
N ALA A 109 29.79 -19.65 5.02
CA ALA A 109 28.36 -19.75 5.32
C ALA A 109 27.55 -18.68 4.58
N HIS A 110 28.00 -17.42 4.63
CA HIS A 110 27.29 -16.32 4.00
C HIS A 110 27.43 -16.28 2.48
N ARG A 111 28.52 -16.81 1.92
CA ARG A 111 28.62 -17.08 0.48
C ARG A 111 27.44 -17.90 -0.04
N LYS A 112 27.09 -19.01 0.65
CA LYS A 112 25.93 -19.83 0.29
C LYS A 112 24.62 -19.07 0.41
N SER A 113 24.46 -18.27 1.47
CA SER A 113 23.27 -17.44 1.67
C SER A 113 23.07 -16.43 0.53
N ILE A 114 24.12 -15.70 0.16
CA ILE A 114 24.08 -14.71 -0.93
C ILE A 114 23.80 -15.39 -2.28
N TYR A 115 24.45 -16.52 -2.55
CA TYR A 115 24.21 -17.28 -3.78
C TYR A 115 22.77 -17.79 -3.84
N ASN A 116 22.19 -18.27 -2.76
CA ASN A 116 20.80 -18.70 -2.70
C ASN A 116 19.84 -17.50 -2.91
N GLN A 117 20.17 -16.31 -2.41
CA GLN A 117 19.42 -15.09 -2.69
C GLN A 117 19.45 -14.76 -4.19
N TYR A 118 20.63 -14.84 -4.83
CA TYR A 118 20.78 -14.66 -6.26
C TYR A 118 19.91 -15.66 -7.06
N LEU A 119 19.95 -16.95 -6.71
CA LEU A 119 19.14 -17.98 -7.35
C LEU A 119 17.64 -17.70 -7.18
N THR A 120 17.22 -17.36 -5.95
CA THR A 120 15.81 -17.09 -5.62
C THR A 120 15.29 -15.86 -6.35
N LEU A 121 16.09 -14.80 -6.44
CA LEU A 121 15.73 -13.56 -7.11
C LEU A 121 15.53 -13.76 -8.62
N ASN A 122 16.43 -14.52 -9.26
CA ASN A 122 16.42 -14.72 -10.70
C ASN A 122 15.52 -15.89 -11.16
N LYS A 123 15.15 -16.81 -10.27
CA LYS A 123 14.20 -17.86 -10.58
C LYS A 123 12.80 -17.30 -10.81
N MET A 124 12.05 -17.91 -11.72
CA MET A 124 10.65 -17.56 -11.95
C MET A 124 9.80 -17.92 -10.73
N ASN A 125 9.30 -16.90 -10.06
CA ASN A 125 8.46 -17.03 -8.87
C ASN A 125 7.02 -16.65 -9.19
N LYS A 126 6.07 -17.44 -8.67
CA LYS A 126 4.66 -17.08 -8.76
C LYS A 126 4.38 -15.89 -7.85
N LEU A 127 3.73 -14.87 -8.38
CA LEU A 127 3.29 -13.74 -7.55
C LEU A 127 2.32 -14.24 -6.49
N SER A 128 2.45 -13.72 -5.28
CA SER A 128 1.52 -13.99 -4.20
C SER A 128 0.08 -13.67 -4.65
N LYS A 129 -0.89 -14.39 -4.11
CA LYS A 129 -2.31 -14.13 -4.38
C LYS A 129 -2.61 -12.65 -4.10
N LYS A 130 -3.58 -12.07 -4.86
CA LYS A 130 -4.07 -10.70 -4.63
C LYS A 130 -4.20 -10.41 -3.14
N LYS A 131 -3.65 -9.29 -2.71
CA LYS A 131 -3.97 -8.72 -1.40
C LYS A 131 -5.47 -8.55 -1.32
N ASN A 132 -6.08 -9.08 -0.31
CA ASN A 132 -7.49 -8.87 0.02
C ASN A 132 -7.57 -8.03 1.30
N CYS A 133 -8.78 -7.58 1.64
CA CYS A 133 -9.00 -6.78 2.84
C CYS A 133 -8.48 -7.43 4.12
N MET A 134 -8.44 -8.77 4.18
CA MET A 134 -8.01 -9.55 5.36
C MET A 134 -6.49 -9.63 5.48
N ASN A 135 -5.78 -9.78 4.35
CA ASN A 135 -4.34 -10.08 4.32
C ASN A 135 -3.46 -8.82 4.20
N SER A 136 -4.04 -7.65 3.92
CA SER A 136 -3.29 -6.40 3.90
C SER A 136 -3.09 -5.86 5.32
N SER A 137 -1.90 -5.36 5.67
CA SER A 137 -1.71 -4.65 6.94
C SER A 137 -2.66 -3.45 7.02
N ILE A 138 -3.25 -3.23 8.19
CA ILE A 138 -4.14 -2.08 8.40
C ILE A 138 -3.41 -0.75 8.22
N ASP A 139 -2.14 -0.69 8.62
CA ASP A 139 -1.32 0.53 8.49
C ASP A 139 -1.08 0.90 7.03
N VAL A 140 -0.84 -0.10 6.16
CA VAL A 140 -0.71 0.12 4.72
C VAL A 140 -2.02 0.65 4.12
N ILE A 141 -3.17 0.14 4.58
CA ILE A 141 -4.49 0.61 4.12
C ILE A 141 -4.74 2.05 4.58
N ARG A 142 -4.40 2.36 5.84
CA ARG A 142 -4.54 3.73 6.39
C ARG A 142 -3.64 4.73 5.68
N LEU A 143 -2.39 4.38 5.39
CA LEU A 143 -1.48 5.23 4.61
C LEU A 143 -2.02 5.49 3.19
N LYS A 144 -2.53 4.45 2.52
CA LYS A 144 -3.18 4.61 1.21
C LYS A 144 -4.40 5.53 1.28
N LEU A 145 -5.19 5.42 2.35
CA LEU A 145 -6.33 6.30 2.58
C LEU A 145 -5.89 7.76 2.69
N ILE A 146 -4.92 8.06 3.55
CA ILE A 146 -4.40 9.43 3.74
C ILE A 146 -3.89 9.99 2.41
N ASN A 147 -3.04 9.24 1.70
CA ASN A 147 -2.53 9.65 0.40
C ASN A 147 -3.66 9.88 -0.64
N SER A 148 -4.70 9.05 -0.60
CA SER A 148 -5.86 9.22 -1.50
C SER A 148 -6.63 10.49 -1.18
N LEU A 149 -6.78 10.83 0.11
CA LEU A 149 -7.46 12.05 0.55
C LEU A 149 -6.63 13.29 0.24
N ASP A 150 -5.31 13.25 0.41
CA ASP A 150 -4.39 14.35 0.05
C ASP A 150 -4.42 14.66 -1.46
N ASN A 151 -4.74 13.67 -2.31
CA ASN A 151 -4.93 13.85 -3.75
C ASN A 151 -6.31 14.43 -4.15
N ILE A 152 -7.20 14.67 -3.18
CA ILE A 152 -8.54 15.23 -3.43
C ILE A 152 -8.77 16.44 -2.51
N PRO A 153 -8.01 17.52 -2.66
CA PRO A 153 -8.06 18.67 -1.76
C PRO A 153 -9.43 19.38 -1.75
N GLU A 154 -10.24 19.18 -2.79
CA GLU A 154 -11.60 19.75 -2.88
C GLU A 154 -12.50 19.27 -1.73
N LEU A 155 -12.23 18.09 -1.14
CA LEU A 155 -13.00 17.58 0.00
C LEU A 155 -12.91 18.49 1.23
N LEU A 156 -11.81 19.24 1.37
CA LEU A 156 -11.63 20.24 2.44
C LEU A 156 -12.49 21.50 2.26
N LYS A 157 -13.18 21.65 1.12
CA LYS A 157 -14.14 22.74 0.88
C LYS A 157 -15.53 22.47 1.43
N ALA A 158 -15.77 21.29 1.98
CA ALA A 158 -16.99 20.99 2.74
C ALA A 158 -17.06 21.84 4.03
N ASN A 159 -18.25 22.17 4.48
CA ASN A 159 -18.48 22.82 5.78
C ASN A 159 -18.66 21.79 6.89
N ILE A 160 -19.31 20.69 6.58
CA ILE A 160 -19.64 19.60 7.50
C ILE A 160 -19.17 18.29 6.89
N VAL A 161 -18.50 17.45 7.69
CA VAL A 161 -18.12 16.09 7.34
C VAL A 161 -18.88 15.09 8.20
N LEU A 162 -19.61 14.21 7.56
CA LEU A 162 -20.40 13.16 8.19
C LEU A 162 -19.79 11.80 7.85
N ILE A 163 -19.51 10.98 8.86
CA ILE A 163 -18.84 9.70 8.71
C ILE A 163 -19.71 8.62 9.32
N GLU A 164 -19.98 7.54 8.58
CA GLU A 164 -20.72 6.41 9.12
C GLU A 164 -19.98 5.81 10.32
N ASN A 165 -20.69 5.68 11.45
CA ASN A 165 -20.13 5.05 12.63
C ASN A 165 -20.08 3.53 12.45
N GLN A 166 -18.89 2.96 12.56
CA GLN A 166 -18.66 1.52 12.41
C GLN A 166 -18.64 0.83 13.78
N PRO A 167 -19.32 -0.32 13.94
CA PRO A 167 -19.31 -1.07 15.19
C PRO A 167 -17.92 -1.68 15.45
N SER A 168 -17.33 -1.36 16.60
CA SER A 168 -15.96 -1.76 16.96
C SER A 168 -15.76 -3.27 17.04
N LEU A 169 -16.74 -3.97 17.63
CA LEU A 169 -16.64 -5.41 17.90
C LEU A 169 -16.84 -6.28 16.64
N LYS A 170 -17.69 -5.84 15.72
CA LYS A 170 -18.00 -6.63 14.52
C LYS A 170 -16.96 -6.50 13.41
N ASN A 171 -16.35 -5.31 13.27
CA ASN A 171 -15.36 -5.07 12.22
C ASN A 171 -14.31 -4.03 12.64
N PRO A 172 -13.30 -4.42 13.42
CA PRO A 172 -12.28 -3.50 13.92
C PRO A 172 -11.48 -2.80 12.80
N ARG A 173 -11.32 -3.45 11.65
CA ARG A 173 -10.63 -2.85 10.50
C ARG A 173 -11.42 -1.70 9.87
N MET A 174 -12.74 -1.87 9.74
CA MET A 174 -13.63 -0.81 9.27
C MET A 174 -13.67 0.36 10.27
N LYS A 175 -13.67 0.05 11.56
CA LYS A 175 -13.59 1.09 12.61
C LYS A 175 -12.28 1.87 12.51
N ALA A 176 -11.14 1.21 12.26
CA ALA A 176 -9.86 1.89 12.08
C ALA A 176 -9.86 2.83 10.86
N ILE A 177 -10.49 2.42 9.74
CA ILE A 177 -10.64 3.28 8.56
C ILE A 177 -11.54 4.48 8.88
N SER A 178 -12.69 4.24 9.51
CA SER A 178 -13.60 5.30 9.94
C SER A 178 -12.92 6.33 10.86
N SER A 179 -12.12 5.86 11.83
CA SER A 179 -11.33 6.74 12.70
C SER A 179 -10.27 7.51 11.92
N THR A 180 -9.58 6.88 10.97
CA THR A 180 -8.59 7.57 10.14
C THR A 180 -9.20 8.69 9.29
N ILE A 181 -10.41 8.49 8.75
CA ILE A 181 -11.14 9.54 8.02
C ILE A 181 -11.47 10.70 8.99
N TYR A 182 -11.96 10.38 10.18
CA TYR A 182 -12.28 11.37 11.20
C TYR A 182 -11.05 12.19 11.57
N ASP A 183 -9.95 11.53 11.92
CA ASP A 183 -8.69 12.17 12.32
C ASP A 183 -8.10 13.01 11.19
N TYR A 184 -8.18 12.54 9.94
CA TYR A 184 -7.72 13.29 8.76
C TYR A 184 -8.46 14.62 8.64
N PHE A 185 -9.78 14.63 8.68
CA PHE A 185 -10.56 15.85 8.56
C PHE A 185 -10.48 16.73 9.80
N LEU A 186 -10.27 16.18 10.97
CA LEU A 186 -10.00 16.94 12.19
C LEU A 186 -8.67 17.70 12.06
N ILE A 187 -7.60 17.01 11.65
CA ILE A 187 -6.25 17.57 11.53
C ILE A 187 -6.20 18.52 10.33
N ARG A 188 -6.40 17.99 9.10
CA ARG A 188 -6.25 18.78 7.86
C ARG A 188 -7.33 19.82 7.69
N GLY A 189 -8.55 19.55 8.16
CA GLY A 189 -9.71 20.41 7.98
C GLY A 189 -9.89 21.47 9.06
N ILE A 190 -9.64 21.16 10.33
CA ILE A 190 -9.90 22.05 11.45
C ILE A 190 -8.60 22.60 12.03
N VAL A 191 -7.63 21.75 12.41
CA VAL A 191 -6.37 22.18 13.03
C VAL A 191 -5.52 22.96 12.02
N ASP A 192 -5.28 22.39 10.85
CA ASP A 192 -4.49 22.96 9.78
C ASP A 192 -5.33 23.82 8.82
N LYS A 193 -6.48 24.32 9.26
CA LYS A 193 -7.49 25.01 8.44
C LYS A 193 -6.91 26.12 7.56
N LYS A 194 -6.05 26.96 8.13
CA LYS A 194 -5.42 28.10 7.42
C LYS A 194 -4.43 27.60 6.37
N ILE A 195 -3.64 26.57 6.69
CA ILE A 195 -2.62 25.99 5.80
C ILE A 195 -3.29 25.36 4.58
N ASN A 196 -4.34 24.59 4.81
CA ASN A 196 -5.05 23.87 3.76
C ASN A 196 -6.19 24.65 3.11
N ASN A 197 -6.41 25.90 3.53
CA ASN A 197 -7.53 26.73 3.07
C ASN A 197 -8.87 25.95 3.15
N SER A 198 -9.12 25.30 4.29
CA SER A 198 -10.27 24.46 4.53
C SER A 198 -11.49 25.28 4.97
N ASN A 199 -12.70 24.83 4.59
CA ASN A 199 -13.97 25.38 5.04
C ASN A 199 -14.64 24.54 6.15
N ILE A 200 -14.02 23.45 6.59
CA ILE A 200 -14.60 22.52 7.54
C ILE A 200 -14.76 23.18 8.93
N ASN A 201 -15.96 23.08 9.48
CA ASN A 201 -16.32 23.56 10.82
C ASN A 201 -16.76 22.45 11.75
N LEU A 202 -17.20 21.29 11.17
CA LEU A 202 -17.72 20.18 11.95
C LEU A 202 -17.36 18.84 11.29
N VAL A 203 -16.82 17.91 12.10
CA VAL A 203 -16.66 16.49 11.74
C VAL A 203 -17.46 15.68 12.73
N LYS A 204 -18.35 14.81 12.26
CA LYS A 204 -19.28 14.06 13.12
C LYS A 204 -19.49 12.64 12.63
N TYR A 205 -19.57 11.69 13.57
CA TYR A 205 -20.08 10.35 13.28
C TYR A 205 -21.60 10.33 13.18
N MET A 206 -22.10 9.57 12.22
CA MET A 206 -23.55 9.31 12.08
C MET A 206 -23.87 7.85 12.33
N CYS A 207 -24.95 7.59 13.04
CA CYS A 207 -25.44 6.24 13.24
C CYS A 207 -26.00 5.69 11.89
N PRO A 208 -25.65 4.45 11.50
CA PRO A 208 -26.19 3.84 10.27
C PRO A 208 -27.71 3.81 10.22
N SER A 209 -28.38 3.66 11.36
CA SER A 209 -29.86 3.66 11.47
C SER A 209 -30.52 4.98 11.03
N ASN A 210 -29.75 6.09 11.03
CA ASN A 210 -30.28 7.38 10.56
C ASN A 210 -30.48 7.40 9.02
N LYS A 211 -29.79 6.52 8.25
CA LYS A 211 -30.02 6.37 6.82
C LYS A 211 -31.44 5.88 6.49
N LEU A 212 -32.10 5.19 7.42
CA LEU A 212 -33.44 4.61 7.23
C LEU A 212 -34.57 5.54 7.70
N LYS A 213 -34.26 6.69 8.28
CA LYS A 213 -35.26 7.64 8.82
C LYS A 213 -35.65 8.74 7.82
N LEU A 214 -35.11 8.67 6.59
CA LEU A 214 -35.47 9.56 5.50
C LEU A 214 -36.61 8.93 4.69
N VAL A 215 -37.77 8.79 5.34
CA VAL A 215 -39.07 8.50 4.68
C VAL A 215 -39.99 9.61 5.06
#